data_45b2422db2ee187fd63bb53d0cb6c7f6
#
_entry.id   45b2422db2ee187fd63bb53d0cb6c7f6
#
_cell.length_a   1.000
_cell.length_b   1.000
_cell.length_c   1.000
_cell.angle_alpha   90.00
_cell.angle_beta   90.00
_cell.angle_gamma   90.00
#
_symmetry.space_group_name_H-M   'P 1'
#
loop_
_entity.id
_entity.type
_entity.pdbx_description
1 polymer ?
#
loop_
_entity_poly.entity_id
_entity_poly.type
_entity_poly.pdbx_seq_one_letter_code
_entity_poly.pdbx_strand_id
1 'polypeptide(L)'
;DISVIEYPVHYIKPDVGSYGPISPNVSALTDKILACRTDWTLPNVEILRHDMYQALQCRSDQGIGAQDVVEIALASALESQAAFEKEKLPLITVDAGAHMFSAMAFWPCEESFDVLISNGLATMAYALPAAIAASMKIPDRMVVAFTGDGGLLMCLGELSTAVEQDVPIIVIVFNDRSLSLIDVKQQASGLPSRGMRWTRPNFSQVMQGLGGQGYQVENLQEYRQALDKAFVSGKPTLIDVLVNPEGYGPQLKALRG
;
A
#
# COMPACT_ATOMS: atom_id res chain seq x y z
N ASP A 1 -5.02 11.72 22.08
CA ASP A 1 -4.36 12.73 21.27
C ASP A 1 -3.25 13.41 22.07
N ILE A 2 -2.15 13.74 21.43
CA ILE A 2 -1.02 14.44 22.03
C ILE A 2 -1.15 15.97 21.93
N SER A 3 -2.17 16.46 21.20
CA SER A 3 -2.45 17.87 21.03
C SER A 3 -3.00 18.49 22.31
N VAL A 4 -2.59 19.71 22.62
CA VAL A 4 -3.18 20.53 23.67
C VAL A 4 -4.33 21.40 23.16
N ILE A 5 -4.67 21.25 21.88
CA ILE A 5 -5.73 22.01 21.21
C ILE A 5 -6.98 21.12 21.15
N GLU A 6 -8.10 21.69 21.52
CA GLU A 6 -9.41 21.04 21.39
C GLU A 6 -9.82 20.97 19.91
N TYR A 7 -10.00 19.74 19.41
CA TYR A 7 -10.45 19.53 18.03
C TYR A 7 -11.98 19.44 17.99
N PRO A 8 -12.64 20.12 17.05
CA PRO A 8 -14.05 19.88 16.81
C PRO A 8 -14.25 18.46 16.28
N VAL A 9 -14.95 17.62 17.05
CA VAL A 9 -15.28 16.26 16.66
C VAL A 9 -16.61 16.27 15.91
N HIS A 10 -16.57 16.08 14.60
CA HIS A 10 -17.76 16.18 13.76
C HIS A 10 -18.63 14.91 13.77
N TYR A 11 -18.02 13.74 14.00
CA TYR A 11 -18.69 12.45 13.85
C TYR A 11 -18.99 11.75 15.18
N ILE A 12 -18.13 11.93 16.17
CA ILE A 12 -18.29 11.36 17.51
C ILE A 12 -18.17 12.48 18.51
N LYS A 13 -19.23 12.70 19.30
CA LYS A 13 -19.19 13.65 20.38
C LYS A 13 -18.76 12.93 21.65
N PRO A 14 -17.58 13.19 22.19
CA PRO A 14 -17.13 12.54 23.41
C PRO A 14 -17.88 13.10 24.62
N ASP A 15 -18.22 12.26 25.58
CA ASP A 15 -18.76 12.70 26.88
C ASP A 15 -17.66 13.34 27.74
N VAL A 16 -16.45 12.84 27.58
CA VAL A 16 -15.25 13.34 28.27
C VAL A 16 -14.06 13.38 27.29
N GLY A 17 -13.38 14.51 27.23
CA GLY A 17 -12.14 14.68 26.44
C GLY A 17 -10.94 14.86 27.39
N SER A 18 -9.81 14.25 27.03
CA SER A 18 -8.52 14.48 27.69
C SER A 18 -7.47 14.83 26.65
N TYR A 19 -6.71 15.86 26.92
CA TYR A 19 -5.71 16.42 26.01
C TYR A 19 -4.32 16.39 26.65
N GLY A 20 -3.30 16.10 25.85
CA GLY A 20 -1.93 16.02 26.30
C GLY A 20 -1.24 14.70 25.95
N PRO A 21 -0.09 14.38 26.57
CA PRO A 21 0.64 13.15 26.28
C PRO A 21 -0.23 11.91 26.55
N ILE A 22 -0.18 10.95 25.60
CA ILE A 22 -1.05 9.76 25.65
C ILE A 22 -0.78 8.91 26.89
N SER A 23 0.51 8.61 27.18
CA SER A 23 0.88 7.67 28.25
C SER A 23 0.34 8.07 29.63
N PRO A 24 0.53 9.28 30.17
CA PRO A 24 -0.03 9.66 31.45
C PRO A 24 -1.57 9.72 31.44
N ASN A 25 -2.19 10.09 30.32
CA ASN A 25 -3.64 10.09 30.21
C ASN A 25 -4.21 8.67 30.23
N VAL A 26 -3.59 7.71 29.53
CA VAL A 26 -3.99 6.29 29.55
C VAL A 26 -3.80 5.72 30.96
N SER A 27 -2.67 5.98 31.64
CA SER A 27 -2.44 5.53 32.99
C SER A 27 -3.51 6.04 33.97
N ALA A 28 -3.82 7.35 33.90
CA ALA A 28 -4.84 7.95 34.77
C ALA A 28 -6.26 7.40 34.50
N LEU A 29 -6.56 7.00 33.25
CA LEU A 29 -7.82 6.34 32.89
C LEU A 29 -7.86 4.91 33.39
N THR A 30 -6.77 4.16 33.26
CA THR A 30 -6.67 2.75 33.68
C THR A 30 -7.00 2.58 35.18
N ASP A 31 -6.54 3.52 36.02
CA ASP A 31 -6.83 3.51 37.46
C ASP A 31 -8.31 3.75 37.80
N LYS A 32 -9.08 4.29 36.89
CA LYS A 32 -10.51 4.65 37.08
C LYS A 32 -11.47 3.74 36.33
N ILE A 33 -11.00 2.99 35.35
CA ILE A 33 -11.84 2.06 34.60
C ILE A 33 -12.06 0.79 35.44
N LEU A 34 -13.32 0.54 35.79
CA LEU A 34 -13.69 -0.72 36.37
C LEU A 34 -13.46 -1.85 35.38
N ALA A 35 -12.95 -2.97 35.87
CA ALA A 35 -12.77 -4.17 35.05
C ALA A 35 -14.13 -4.59 34.46
N CYS A 36 -14.28 -4.36 33.15
CA CYS A 36 -15.45 -4.82 32.41
C CYS A 36 -15.21 -6.26 31.94
N ARG A 37 -16.20 -7.12 32.10
CA ARG A 37 -16.18 -8.42 31.44
C ARG A 37 -16.45 -8.18 29.95
N THR A 38 -15.59 -8.73 29.10
CA THR A 38 -15.84 -8.81 27.67
C THR A 38 -16.27 -10.23 27.31
N ASP A 39 -17.24 -10.35 26.44
CA ASP A 39 -17.64 -11.59 25.75
C ASP A 39 -16.84 -11.86 24.48
N TRP A 40 -15.95 -10.94 24.13
CA TRP A 40 -14.99 -11.16 23.04
C TRP A 40 -13.95 -12.19 23.44
N THR A 41 -13.80 -13.22 22.62
CA THR A 41 -12.81 -14.29 22.78
C THR A 41 -11.86 -14.31 21.58
N LEU A 42 -10.69 -14.94 21.72
CA LEU A 42 -9.77 -15.12 20.59
C LEU A 42 -10.44 -15.77 19.37
N PRO A 43 -11.25 -16.85 19.51
CA PRO A 43 -12.00 -17.41 18.39
C PRO A 43 -12.94 -16.40 17.70
N ASN A 44 -13.60 -15.51 18.46
CA ASN A 44 -14.44 -14.45 17.85
C ASN A 44 -13.61 -13.48 17.00
N VAL A 45 -12.41 -13.12 17.46
CA VAL A 45 -11.50 -12.27 16.72
C VAL A 45 -11.01 -12.96 15.44
N GLU A 46 -10.68 -14.24 15.52
CA GLU A 46 -10.25 -15.03 14.37
C GLU A 46 -11.35 -15.17 13.30
N ILE A 47 -12.58 -15.44 13.72
CA ILE A 47 -13.75 -15.47 12.83
C ILE A 47 -13.92 -14.12 12.15
N LEU A 48 -13.91 -13.02 12.91
CA LEU A 48 -14.06 -11.68 12.36
C LEU A 48 -12.94 -11.36 11.35
N ARG A 49 -11.69 -11.70 11.67
CA ARG A 49 -10.56 -11.53 10.75
C ARG A 49 -10.74 -12.32 9.47
N HIS A 50 -11.20 -13.56 9.57
CA HIS A 50 -11.49 -14.40 8.42
C HIS A 50 -12.59 -13.80 7.56
N ASP A 51 -13.71 -13.40 8.16
CA ASP A 51 -14.84 -12.80 7.45
C ASP A 51 -14.44 -11.48 6.77
N MET A 52 -13.67 -10.64 7.43
CA MET A 52 -13.12 -9.42 6.85
C MET A 52 -12.18 -9.73 5.67
N TYR A 53 -11.29 -10.70 5.82
CA TYR A 53 -10.39 -11.12 4.74
C TYR A 53 -11.19 -11.60 3.53
N GLN A 54 -12.23 -12.44 3.73
CA GLN A 54 -13.10 -12.90 2.66
C GLN A 54 -13.87 -11.75 1.99
N ALA A 55 -14.38 -10.82 2.78
CA ALA A 55 -15.10 -9.65 2.24
C ALA A 55 -14.21 -8.69 1.44
N LEU A 56 -12.92 -8.62 1.76
CA LEU A 56 -11.95 -7.76 1.07
C LEU A 56 -11.33 -8.40 -0.17
N GLN A 57 -11.57 -9.70 -0.40
CA GLN A 57 -11.07 -10.36 -1.60
C GLN A 57 -11.61 -9.69 -2.87
N CYS A 58 -10.71 -9.39 -3.78
CA CYS A 58 -11.02 -8.70 -5.04
C CYS A 58 -10.25 -9.33 -6.21
N ARG A 59 -10.25 -10.67 -6.28
CA ARG A 59 -9.62 -11.38 -7.40
C ARG A 59 -10.37 -11.10 -8.69
N SER A 60 -9.64 -11.00 -9.77
CA SER A 60 -10.20 -10.89 -11.10
C SER A 60 -10.20 -12.25 -11.78
N ASP A 61 -11.27 -12.56 -12.49
CA ASP A 61 -11.35 -13.77 -13.33
C ASP A 61 -10.53 -13.60 -14.63
N GLN A 62 -10.12 -12.38 -14.95
CA GLN A 62 -9.36 -12.04 -16.14
C GLN A 62 -8.18 -11.12 -15.80
N GLY A 63 -6.97 -11.54 -16.18
CA GLY A 63 -5.76 -10.75 -15.94
C GLY A 63 -5.30 -10.75 -14.48
N ILE A 64 -4.54 -9.74 -14.10
CA ILE A 64 -3.97 -9.59 -12.76
C ILE A 64 -4.85 -8.64 -11.94
N GLY A 65 -5.42 -9.11 -10.84
CA GLY A 65 -6.13 -8.28 -9.87
C GLY A 65 -5.18 -7.56 -8.91
N ALA A 66 -5.64 -6.48 -8.30
CA ALA A 66 -4.83 -5.72 -7.33
C ALA A 66 -4.42 -6.57 -6.11
N GLN A 67 -5.27 -7.50 -5.68
CA GLN A 67 -4.95 -8.46 -4.63
C GLN A 67 -3.80 -9.39 -5.06
N ASP A 68 -3.86 -9.93 -6.28
CA ASP A 68 -2.82 -10.83 -6.78
C ASP A 68 -1.46 -10.17 -6.80
N VAL A 69 -1.40 -8.87 -7.16
CA VAL A 69 -0.16 -8.09 -7.14
C VAL A 69 0.47 -8.10 -5.76
N VAL A 70 -0.31 -7.86 -4.71
CA VAL A 70 0.20 -7.80 -3.34
C VAL A 70 0.57 -9.18 -2.80
N GLU A 71 -0.30 -10.17 -2.98
CA GLU A 71 -0.07 -11.52 -2.45
C GLU A 71 1.14 -12.20 -3.10
N ILE A 72 1.32 -12.04 -4.42
CA ILE A 72 2.48 -12.60 -5.13
C ILE A 72 3.76 -11.85 -4.74
N ALA A 73 3.71 -10.53 -4.59
CA ALA A 73 4.86 -9.77 -4.09
C ALA A 73 5.26 -10.21 -2.68
N LEU A 74 4.28 -10.44 -1.79
CA LEU A 74 4.53 -10.96 -0.45
C LEU A 74 5.13 -12.38 -0.48
N ALA A 75 4.59 -13.27 -1.31
CA ALA A 75 5.13 -14.62 -1.47
C ALA A 75 6.58 -14.60 -1.94
N SER A 76 6.91 -13.78 -2.97
CA SER A 76 8.28 -13.59 -3.45
C SER A 76 9.19 -12.98 -2.38
N ALA A 77 8.67 -12.04 -1.57
CA ALA A 77 9.41 -11.43 -0.46
C ALA A 77 9.76 -12.45 0.62
N LEU A 78 8.82 -13.32 1.01
CA LEU A 78 9.01 -14.39 1.99
C LEU A 78 10.06 -15.41 1.52
N GLU A 79 10.00 -15.81 0.26
CA GLU A 79 10.98 -16.71 -0.32
C GLU A 79 12.38 -16.08 -0.39
N SER A 80 12.46 -14.81 -0.77
CA SER A 80 13.72 -14.06 -0.75
C SER A 80 14.25 -13.90 0.67
N GLN A 81 13.39 -13.62 1.66
CA GLN A 81 13.74 -13.52 3.06
C GLN A 81 14.38 -14.83 3.55
N ALA A 82 13.75 -15.96 3.26
CA ALA A 82 14.26 -17.28 3.63
C ALA A 82 15.57 -17.63 2.92
N ALA A 83 15.70 -17.32 1.61
CA ALA A 83 16.87 -17.62 0.81
C ALA A 83 18.12 -16.82 1.23
N PHE A 84 17.94 -15.58 1.70
CA PHE A 84 19.02 -14.67 2.10
C PHE A 84 19.13 -14.48 3.62
N GLU A 85 18.43 -15.31 4.41
CA GLU A 85 18.44 -15.27 5.88
C GLU A 85 18.17 -13.87 6.46
N LYS A 86 17.26 -13.11 5.82
CA LYS A 86 16.91 -11.78 6.26
C LYS A 86 15.96 -11.82 7.46
N GLU A 87 16.23 -11.00 8.46
CA GLU A 87 15.44 -10.97 9.70
C GLU A 87 14.01 -10.47 9.49
N LYS A 88 13.81 -9.54 8.54
CA LYS A 88 12.52 -8.85 8.35
C LYS A 88 12.07 -8.87 6.90
N LEU A 89 10.75 -8.86 6.73
CA LEU A 89 10.13 -8.58 5.45
C LEU A 89 10.52 -7.18 4.94
N PRO A 90 10.44 -6.93 3.62
CA PRO A 90 10.60 -5.59 3.08
C PRO A 90 9.68 -4.59 3.76
N LEU A 91 10.20 -3.38 3.98
CA LEU A 91 9.36 -2.23 4.31
C LEU A 91 8.55 -1.87 3.07
N ILE A 92 7.27 -1.54 3.22
CA ILE A 92 6.48 -1.05 2.10
C ILE A 92 6.14 0.44 2.24
N THR A 93 6.10 1.11 1.10
CA THR A 93 5.56 2.46 0.97
C THR A 93 4.37 2.43 0.02
N VAL A 94 3.30 3.15 0.33
CA VAL A 94 2.06 3.03 -0.43
C VAL A 94 1.47 4.41 -0.73
N ASP A 95 1.13 4.64 -1.99
CA ASP A 95 0.40 5.83 -2.45
C ASP A 95 -1.09 5.76 -2.08
N ALA A 96 -1.71 6.92 -1.98
CA ALA A 96 -3.17 7.00 -2.03
C ALA A 96 -3.68 6.61 -3.42
N GLY A 97 -4.63 5.68 -3.46
CA GLY A 97 -5.24 5.17 -4.69
C GLY A 97 -6.08 3.93 -4.43
N ALA A 98 -6.67 3.36 -5.48
CA ALA A 98 -7.48 2.15 -5.35
C ALA A 98 -6.64 0.94 -4.90
N HIS A 99 -5.41 0.83 -5.38
CA HIS A 99 -4.44 -0.20 -5.00
C HIS A 99 -4.07 -0.19 -3.51
N MET A 100 -4.16 0.97 -2.85
CA MET A 100 -3.84 1.11 -1.42
C MET A 100 -4.67 0.15 -0.56
N PHE A 101 -5.93 -0.06 -0.91
CA PHE A 101 -6.81 -0.95 -0.13
C PHE A 101 -6.31 -2.40 -0.15
N SER A 102 -5.85 -2.89 -1.31
CA SER A 102 -5.24 -4.22 -1.41
C SER A 102 -3.90 -4.28 -0.67
N ALA A 103 -3.03 -3.27 -0.82
CA ALA A 103 -1.75 -3.24 -0.12
C ALA A 103 -1.93 -3.28 1.41
N MET A 104 -2.88 -2.51 1.94
CA MET A 104 -3.16 -2.46 3.39
C MET A 104 -3.90 -3.70 3.91
N ALA A 105 -4.67 -4.41 3.07
CA ALA A 105 -5.42 -5.59 3.47
C ALA A 105 -4.57 -6.87 3.46
N PHE A 106 -3.63 -7.01 2.52
CA PHE A 106 -2.95 -8.26 2.23
C PHE A 106 -1.44 -8.26 2.51
N TRP A 107 -0.85 -7.11 2.87
CA TRP A 107 0.54 -7.07 3.33
C TRP A 107 0.60 -7.03 4.85
N PRO A 108 1.35 -7.92 5.52
CA PRO A 108 1.46 -7.93 6.98
C PRO A 108 2.26 -6.74 7.49
N CYS A 109 1.87 -6.24 8.66
CA CYS A 109 2.59 -5.22 9.40
C CYS A 109 2.85 -5.76 10.81
N GLU A 110 4.09 -6.07 11.12
CA GLU A 110 4.49 -6.70 12.39
C GLU A 110 5.02 -5.66 13.39
N GLU A 111 5.69 -4.63 12.87
CA GLU A 111 6.27 -3.57 13.68
C GLU A 111 5.85 -2.18 13.21
N SER A 112 6.04 -1.19 14.07
CA SER A 112 5.87 0.21 13.68
C SER A 112 6.80 0.58 12.53
N PHE A 113 6.29 1.30 11.56
CA PHE A 113 7.00 1.74 10.35
C PHE A 113 7.31 0.65 9.32
N ASP A 114 6.76 -0.56 9.43
CA ASP A 114 6.81 -1.56 8.35
C ASP A 114 6.05 -1.11 7.11
N VAL A 115 5.01 -0.30 7.33
CA VAL A 115 4.17 0.29 6.29
C VAL A 115 4.18 1.80 6.41
N LEU A 116 4.63 2.50 5.36
CA LEU A 116 4.61 3.95 5.28
C LEU A 116 3.54 4.41 4.29
N ILE A 117 2.60 5.17 4.78
CA ILE A 117 1.54 5.81 3.98
C ILE A 117 1.41 7.29 4.36
N SER A 118 0.86 8.09 3.46
CA SER A 118 0.54 9.49 3.75
C SER A 118 -0.73 9.58 4.59
N ASN A 119 -0.60 9.44 5.92
CA ASN A 119 -1.72 9.65 6.84
C ASN A 119 -2.10 11.15 6.88
N GLY A 120 -3.39 11.42 6.92
CA GLY A 120 -3.92 12.79 6.98
C GLY A 120 -4.26 13.34 5.61
N LEU A 121 -3.29 13.73 4.80
CA LEU A 121 -3.55 14.24 3.44
C LEU A 121 -3.89 13.13 2.43
N ALA A 122 -3.43 11.90 2.67
CA ALA A 122 -3.61 10.77 1.74
C ALA A 122 -3.20 11.15 0.30
N THR A 123 -1.96 11.61 0.16
CA THR A 123 -1.46 12.13 -1.13
C THR A 123 -1.04 11.01 -2.07
N MET A 124 -1.28 11.21 -3.35
CA MET A 124 -0.63 10.47 -4.43
C MET A 124 0.84 10.90 -4.55
N ALA A 125 1.65 10.16 -5.27
CA ALA A 125 3.08 10.44 -5.47
C ALA A 125 3.94 10.42 -4.18
N TYR A 126 3.49 9.70 -3.17
CA TYR A 126 4.19 9.54 -1.89
C TYR A 126 5.14 8.33 -1.89
N ALA A 127 4.69 7.21 -2.48
CA ALA A 127 5.35 5.91 -2.31
C ALA A 127 6.80 5.92 -2.82
N LEU A 128 7.07 6.44 -4.02
CA LEU A 128 8.41 6.45 -4.61
C LEU A 128 9.41 7.29 -3.80
N PRO A 129 9.18 8.59 -3.52
CA PRO A 129 10.12 9.37 -2.71
C PRO A 129 10.27 8.83 -1.28
N ALA A 130 9.20 8.29 -0.69
CA ALA A 130 9.28 7.65 0.62
C ALA A 130 10.13 6.37 0.60
N ALA A 131 10.05 5.57 -0.48
CA ALA A 131 10.87 4.37 -0.65
C ALA A 131 12.35 4.71 -0.80
N ILE A 132 12.69 5.74 -1.58
CA ILE A 132 14.06 6.24 -1.71
C ILE A 132 14.59 6.65 -0.34
N ALA A 133 13.86 7.50 0.38
CA ALA A 133 14.26 7.96 1.69
C ALA A 133 14.40 6.83 2.72
N ALA A 134 13.47 5.87 2.72
CA ALA A 134 13.51 4.71 3.61
C ALA A 134 14.71 3.81 3.31
N SER A 135 14.99 3.54 2.03
CA SER A 135 16.14 2.73 1.62
C SER A 135 17.47 3.39 1.98
N MET A 136 17.58 4.71 1.83
CA MET A 136 18.78 5.46 2.26
C MET A 136 18.96 5.44 3.79
N LYS A 137 17.85 5.42 4.55
CA LYS A 137 17.88 5.43 6.01
C LYS A 137 18.13 4.05 6.61
N ILE A 138 17.65 3.00 5.96
CA ILE A 138 17.72 1.60 6.41
C ILE A 138 18.29 0.75 5.27
N PRO A 139 19.61 0.88 4.96
CA PRO A 139 20.20 0.27 3.76
C PRO A 139 20.18 -1.28 3.78
N ASP A 140 20.09 -1.88 4.96
CA ASP A 140 20.06 -3.34 5.11
C ASP A 140 18.67 -3.95 4.92
N ARG A 141 17.64 -3.12 4.74
CA ARG A 141 16.27 -3.56 4.55
C ARG A 141 15.77 -3.22 3.15
N MET A 142 15.29 -4.23 2.43
CA MET A 142 14.62 -4.03 1.14
C MET A 142 13.38 -3.16 1.31
N VAL A 143 13.13 -2.30 0.34
CA VAL A 143 11.91 -1.46 0.29
C VAL A 143 11.12 -1.74 -0.97
N VAL A 144 9.82 -1.96 -0.82
CA VAL A 144 8.88 -2.13 -1.93
C VAL A 144 7.91 -0.95 -1.94
N ALA A 145 7.84 -0.22 -3.05
CA ALA A 145 6.91 0.87 -3.26
C ALA A 145 5.70 0.41 -4.06
N PHE A 146 4.50 0.48 -3.50
CA PHE A 146 3.25 0.26 -4.20
C PHE A 146 2.65 1.59 -4.63
N THR A 147 2.61 1.84 -5.93
CA THR A 147 2.08 3.08 -6.51
C THR A 147 1.12 2.79 -7.65
N GLY A 148 0.15 3.67 -7.88
CA GLY A 148 -0.65 3.65 -9.10
C GLY A 148 0.06 4.38 -10.24
N ASP A 149 -0.34 4.09 -11.48
CA ASP A 149 0.17 4.76 -12.68
C ASP A 149 -0.01 6.28 -12.63
N GLY A 150 -1.17 6.75 -12.14
CA GLY A 150 -1.41 8.18 -11.93
C GLY A 150 -0.52 8.82 -10.87
N GLY A 151 -0.24 8.10 -9.77
CA GLY A 151 0.68 8.55 -8.72
C GLY A 151 2.12 8.64 -9.23
N LEU A 152 2.56 7.61 -9.94
CA LEU A 152 3.91 7.60 -10.52
C LEU A 152 4.12 8.72 -11.55
N LEU A 153 3.11 9.00 -12.39
CA LEU A 153 3.20 10.11 -13.36
C LEU A 153 3.44 11.48 -12.69
N MET A 154 2.98 11.67 -11.47
CA MET A 154 3.18 12.93 -10.72
C MET A 154 4.61 13.09 -10.17
N CYS A 155 5.35 11.99 -9.98
CA CYS A 155 6.70 12.00 -9.43
C CYS A 155 7.70 11.21 -10.29
N LEU A 156 7.42 11.05 -11.59
CA LEU A 156 8.20 10.20 -12.50
C LEU A 156 9.69 10.54 -12.51
N GLY A 157 10.03 11.82 -12.33
CA GLY A 157 11.42 12.29 -12.26
C GLY A 157 12.22 11.69 -11.11
N GLU A 158 11.56 11.27 -10.03
CA GLU A 158 12.24 10.67 -8.87
C GLU A 158 12.81 9.27 -9.16
N LEU A 159 12.42 8.64 -10.27
CA LEU A 159 13.10 7.43 -10.73
C LEU A 159 14.58 7.69 -11.04
N SER A 160 14.93 8.88 -11.55
CA SER A 160 16.34 9.25 -11.75
C SER A 160 17.09 9.37 -10.42
N THR A 161 16.44 9.93 -9.40
CA THR A 161 17.01 9.99 -8.05
C THR A 161 17.29 8.60 -7.49
N ALA A 162 16.36 7.65 -7.67
CA ALA A 162 16.56 6.27 -7.24
C ALA A 162 17.77 5.62 -7.94
N VAL A 163 17.92 5.84 -9.23
CA VAL A 163 19.04 5.31 -10.03
C VAL A 163 20.36 5.97 -9.66
N GLU A 164 20.40 7.30 -9.53
CA GLU A 164 21.60 8.05 -9.14
C GLU A 164 22.10 7.69 -7.75
N GLN A 165 21.20 7.41 -6.82
CA GLN A 165 21.53 6.98 -5.46
C GLN A 165 21.78 5.47 -5.35
N ASP A 166 21.59 4.71 -6.44
CA ASP A 166 21.73 3.25 -6.52
C ASP A 166 21.00 2.50 -5.38
N VAL A 167 19.81 2.98 -5.00
CA VAL A 167 19.05 2.42 -3.87
C VAL A 167 18.32 1.13 -4.28
N PRO A 168 18.43 0.05 -3.49
CA PRO A 168 17.82 -1.24 -3.81
C PRO A 168 16.31 -1.26 -3.51
N ILE A 169 15.54 -0.49 -4.27
CA ILE A 169 14.08 -0.44 -4.16
C ILE A 169 13.38 -1.18 -5.30
N ILE A 170 12.22 -1.73 -5.01
CA ILE A 170 11.32 -2.32 -6.00
C ILE A 170 10.06 -1.46 -6.10
N VAL A 171 9.86 -0.80 -7.22
CA VAL A 171 8.66 0.01 -7.50
C VAL A 171 7.67 -0.84 -8.28
N ILE A 172 6.54 -1.17 -7.67
CA ILE A 172 5.46 -1.94 -8.29
C ILE A 172 4.35 -0.98 -8.66
N VAL A 173 4.09 -0.85 -9.97
CA VAL A 173 3.11 0.07 -10.54
C VAL A 173 1.83 -0.68 -10.86
N PHE A 174 0.74 -0.33 -10.20
CA PHE A 174 -0.61 -0.79 -10.54
C PHE A 174 -1.10 0.06 -11.72
N ASN A 175 -0.89 -0.45 -12.93
CA ASN A 175 -1.19 0.27 -14.15
C ASN A 175 -2.52 -0.19 -14.76
N ASP A 176 -3.59 0.48 -14.40
CA ASP A 176 -4.94 0.25 -14.96
C ASP A 176 -5.36 1.35 -15.96
N ARG A 177 -4.46 2.28 -16.26
CA ARG A 177 -4.65 3.41 -17.19
C ARG A 177 -5.71 4.40 -16.72
N SER A 178 -5.88 4.54 -15.39
CA SER A 178 -6.97 5.33 -14.85
C SER A 178 -6.69 5.86 -13.44
N LEU A 179 -7.33 6.96 -13.08
CA LEU A 179 -7.56 7.33 -11.69
C LEU A 179 -8.75 6.54 -11.14
N SER A 180 -8.58 5.22 -11.01
CA SER A 180 -9.67 4.27 -10.77
C SER A 180 -10.49 4.56 -9.54
N LEU A 181 -9.88 5.02 -8.42
CA LEU A 181 -10.63 5.37 -7.22
C LEU A 181 -11.61 6.54 -7.47
N ILE A 182 -11.22 7.50 -8.29
CA ILE A 182 -12.06 8.64 -8.65
C ILE A 182 -13.13 8.19 -9.66
N ASP A 183 -12.72 7.41 -10.67
CA ASP A 183 -13.63 6.91 -11.72
C ASP A 183 -14.76 6.05 -11.12
N VAL A 184 -14.44 5.13 -10.22
CA VAL A 184 -15.44 4.31 -9.49
C VAL A 184 -16.42 5.18 -8.71
N LYS A 185 -15.93 6.22 -8.02
CA LYS A 185 -16.81 7.16 -7.28
C LYS A 185 -17.67 8.01 -8.19
N GLN A 186 -17.14 8.50 -9.33
CA GLN A 186 -17.92 9.22 -10.31
C GLN A 186 -19.08 8.36 -10.85
N GLN A 187 -18.77 7.12 -11.25
CA GLN A 187 -19.76 6.19 -11.76
C GLN A 187 -20.83 5.85 -10.70
N ALA A 188 -20.42 5.60 -9.46
CA ALA A 188 -21.35 5.36 -8.35
C ALA A 188 -22.27 6.55 -8.08
N SER A 189 -21.82 7.77 -8.38
CA SER A 189 -22.61 9.01 -8.27
C SER A 189 -23.39 9.35 -9.54
N GLY A 190 -23.43 8.49 -10.55
CA GLY A 190 -24.08 8.73 -11.84
C GLY A 190 -23.40 9.79 -12.71
N LEU A 191 -22.15 10.14 -12.40
CA LEU A 191 -21.38 11.12 -13.17
C LEU A 191 -20.61 10.42 -14.31
N PRO A 192 -20.48 11.08 -15.48
CA PRO A 192 -19.70 10.52 -16.57
C PRO A 192 -18.22 10.48 -16.24
N SER A 193 -17.55 9.37 -16.60
CA SER A 193 -16.09 9.24 -16.52
C SER A 193 -15.43 10.17 -17.54
N ARG A 194 -14.89 11.31 -17.09
CA ARG A 194 -14.19 12.28 -17.95
C ARG A 194 -12.84 12.62 -17.37
N GLY A 195 -11.77 12.55 -18.21
CA GLY A 195 -10.42 12.90 -17.81
C GLY A 195 -9.75 11.92 -16.85
N MET A 196 -10.36 10.76 -16.60
CA MET A 196 -9.86 9.77 -15.64
C MET A 196 -9.04 8.67 -16.30
N ARG A 197 -9.04 8.57 -17.62
CA ARG A 197 -8.39 7.49 -18.37
C ARG A 197 -7.40 8.03 -19.39
N TRP A 198 -6.33 7.28 -19.62
CA TRP A 198 -5.28 7.62 -20.59
C TRP A 198 -4.71 6.40 -21.31
N THR A 199 -3.90 6.64 -22.32
CA THR A 199 -3.12 5.58 -22.99
C THR A 199 -2.04 5.08 -22.03
N ARG A 200 -1.85 3.77 -21.95
CA ARG A 200 -0.88 3.15 -21.06
C ARG A 200 0.54 3.68 -21.33
N PRO A 201 1.17 4.38 -20.36
CA PRO A 201 2.59 4.66 -20.44
C PRO A 201 3.40 3.37 -20.30
N ASN A 202 4.57 3.31 -20.91
CA ASN A 202 5.50 2.20 -20.69
C ASN A 202 6.55 2.62 -19.64
N PHE A 203 6.22 2.42 -18.38
CA PHE A 203 7.09 2.80 -17.28
C PHE A 203 8.37 1.98 -17.22
N SER A 204 8.35 0.73 -17.70
CA SER A 204 9.53 -0.11 -17.73
C SER A 204 10.61 0.46 -18.67
N GLN A 205 10.21 0.99 -19.83
CA GLN A 205 11.14 1.66 -20.75
C GLN A 205 11.67 2.98 -20.17
N VAL A 206 10.84 3.72 -19.43
CA VAL A 206 11.30 4.94 -18.74
C VAL A 206 12.39 4.58 -17.74
N MET A 207 12.16 3.57 -16.90
CA MET A 207 13.14 3.12 -15.91
C MET A 207 14.45 2.64 -16.54
N GLN A 208 14.36 1.87 -17.65
CA GLN A 208 15.52 1.42 -18.42
C GLN A 208 16.28 2.58 -19.04
N GLY A 209 15.56 3.58 -19.57
CA GLY A 209 16.16 4.79 -20.15
C GLY A 209 16.91 5.64 -19.13
N LEU A 210 16.55 5.56 -17.86
CA LEU A 210 17.24 6.20 -16.75
C LEU A 210 18.41 5.36 -16.19
N GLY A 211 18.58 4.11 -16.65
CA GLY A 211 19.66 3.22 -16.23
C GLY A 211 19.28 2.22 -15.13
N GLY A 212 18.04 2.17 -14.70
CA GLY A 212 17.53 1.17 -13.77
C GLY A 212 17.00 -0.08 -14.48
N GLN A 213 16.46 -1.02 -13.69
CA GLN A 213 15.82 -2.23 -14.21
C GLN A 213 14.32 -2.01 -14.37
N GLY A 214 13.77 -2.31 -15.54
CA GLY A 214 12.36 -2.13 -15.85
C GLY A 214 11.75 -3.39 -16.47
N TYR A 215 10.62 -3.84 -15.90
CA TYR A 215 9.84 -4.96 -16.40
C TYR A 215 8.40 -4.52 -16.64
N GLN A 216 7.82 -4.93 -17.77
CA GLN A 216 6.40 -4.77 -18.07
C GLN A 216 5.77 -6.15 -18.09
N VAL A 217 4.69 -6.33 -17.32
CA VAL A 217 4.08 -7.64 -17.13
C VAL A 217 2.56 -7.57 -17.30
N GLU A 218 1.99 -8.62 -17.90
CA GLU A 218 0.56 -8.71 -18.24
C GLU A 218 -0.10 -9.99 -17.72
N ASN A 219 0.69 -10.90 -17.14
CA ASN A 219 0.20 -12.12 -16.52
C ASN A 219 0.97 -12.48 -15.25
N LEU A 220 0.41 -13.38 -14.44
CA LEU A 220 0.96 -13.75 -13.13
C LEU A 220 2.35 -14.39 -13.22
N GLN A 221 2.61 -15.15 -14.27
CA GLN A 221 3.90 -15.83 -14.46
C GLN A 221 5.02 -14.82 -14.76
N GLU A 222 4.78 -13.87 -15.65
CA GLU A 222 5.73 -12.78 -15.95
C GLU A 222 5.99 -11.93 -14.71
N TYR A 223 4.91 -11.63 -13.96
CA TYR A 223 5.01 -10.85 -12.73
C TYR A 223 5.90 -11.55 -11.69
N ARG A 224 5.68 -12.85 -11.46
CA ARG A 224 6.50 -13.64 -10.55
C ARG A 224 7.97 -13.64 -10.97
N GLN A 225 8.26 -13.88 -12.24
CA GLN A 225 9.62 -13.88 -12.77
C GLN A 225 10.31 -12.50 -12.63
N ALA A 226 9.55 -11.41 -12.80
CA ALA A 226 10.08 -10.06 -12.60
C ALA A 226 10.43 -9.79 -11.12
N LEU A 227 9.58 -10.24 -10.19
CA LEU A 227 9.85 -10.14 -8.75
C LEU A 227 11.08 -10.95 -8.33
N ASP A 228 11.19 -12.20 -8.79
CA ASP A 228 12.33 -13.06 -8.47
C ASP A 228 13.67 -12.41 -8.90
N LYS A 229 13.69 -11.78 -10.07
CA LYS A 229 14.85 -11.01 -10.54
C LYS A 229 15.07 -9.74 -9.71
N ALA A 230 14.01 -9.02 -9.38
CA ALA A 230 14.08 -7.77 -8.62
C ALA A 230 14.65 -7.99 -7.22
N PHE A 231 14.18 -9.02 -6.50
CA PHE A 231 14.62 -9.33 -5.15
C PHE A 231 16.11 -9.77 -5.07
N VAL A 232 16.65 -10.32 -6.17
CA VAL A 232 18.06 -10.75 -6.25
C VAL A 232 18.98 -9.64 -6.75
N SER A 233 18.46 -8.71 -7.56
CA SER A 233 19.30 -7.77 -8.31
C SER A 233 20.05 -6.75 -7.44
N GLY A 234 19.46 -6.35 -6.31
CA GLY A 234 19.97 -5.25 -5.48
C GLY A 234 20.03 -3.90 -6.18
N LYS A 235 19.32 -3.73 -7.30
CA LYS A 235 19.28 -2.52 -8.12
C LYS A 235 17.92 -1.86 -8.09
N PRO A 236 17.84 -0.53 -8.31
CA PRO A 236 16.56 0.15 -8.49
C PRO A 236 15.76 -0.52 -9.62
N THR A 237 14.63 -1.11 -9.26
CA THR A 237 13.81 -1.90 -10.18
C THR A 237 12.39 -1.39 -10.21
N LEU A 238 11.81 -1.31 -11.40
CA LEU A 238 10.40 -0.98 -11.61
C LEU A 238 9.68 -2.12 -12.33
N ILE A 239 8.55 -2.54 -11.79
CA ILE A 239 7.66 -3.54 -12.40
C ILE A 239 6.33 -2.86 -12.73
N ASP A 240 6.08 -2.66 -14.02
CA ASP A 240 4.85 -2.09 -14.58
C ASP A 240 3.82 -3.21 -14.78
N VAL A 241 2.89 -3.36 -13.86
CA VAL A 241 1.89 -4.43 -13.85
C VAL A 241 0.59 -3.94 -14.48
N LEU A 242 0.14 -4.57 -15.56
CA LEU A 242 -1.19 -4.33 -16.12
C LEU A 242 -2.25 -4.94 -15.20
N VAL A 243 -2.95 -4.09 -14.47
CA VAL A 243 -3.96 -4.51 -13.47
C VAL A 243 -5.36 -4.40 -14.04
N ASN A 244 -6.19 -5.42 -13.78
CA ASN A 244 -7.63 -5.35 -14.01
C ASN A 244 -8.30 -4.60 -12.84
N PRO A 245 -8.98 -3.45 -13.09
CA PRO A 245 -9.59 -2.64 -12.04
C PRO A 245 -10.93 -3.16 -11.50
N GLU A 246 -11.49 -4.24 -12.04
CA GLU A 246 -12.83 -4.73 -11.69
C GLU A 246 -13.00 -5.02 -10.18
N GLY A 247 -11.95 -5.47 -9.50
CA GLY A 247 -11.96 -5.76 -8.07
C GLY A 247 -12.06 -4.55 -7.16
N TYR A 248 -11.74 -3.36 -7.62
CA TYR A 248 -11.71 -2.15 -6.76
C TYR A 248 -13.08 -1.73 -6.22
N GLY A 249 -14.11 -1.83 -7.05
CA GLY A 249 -15.47 -1.45 -6.65
C GLY A 249 -16.01 -2.30 -5.50
N PRO A 250 -16.03 -3.63 -5.61
CA PRO A 250 -16.41 -4.54 -4.53
C PRO A 250 -15.58 -4.34 -3.26
N GLN A 251 -14.26 -4.22 -3.36
CA GLN A 251 -13.39 -4.00 -2.21
C GLN A 251 -13.68 -2.68 -1.49
N LEU A 252 -13.87 -1.60 -2.24
CA LEU A 252 -14.24 -0.29 -1.67
C LEU A 252 -15.59 -0.34 -0.94
N LYS A 253 -16.55 -1.09 -1.50
CA LYS A 253 -17.86 -1.29 -0.85
C LYS A 253 -17.72 -2.09 0.45
N ALA A 254 -16.91 -3.15 0.47
CA ALA A 254 -16.68 -3.93 1.68
C ALA A 254 -16.04 -3.11 2.81
N LEU A 255 -15.19 -2.12 2.47
CA LEU A 255 -14.51 -1.27 3.44
C LEU A 255 -15.37 -0.13 3.99
N ARG A 256 -16.39 0.30 3.26
CA ARG A 256 -17.16 1.53 3.60
C ARG A 256 -18.64 1.29 3.83
N GLY A 257 -19.15 0.10 3.61
CA GLY A 257 -20.56 -0.26 3.73
C GLY A 257 -21.35 0.12 2.48
#